data_1a02585bfe8224dbe17111b305f70594
#
_entry.id   1a02585bfe8224dbe17111b305f70594
#
_cell.length_a   1.000
_cell.length_b   1.000
_cell.length_c   1.000
_cell.angle_alpha   90.00
_cell.angle_beta   90.00
_cell.angle_gamma   90.00
#
_symmetry.space_group_name_H-M   'P 1'
#
loop_
_entity.id
_entity.type
_entity.pdbx_description
1 polymer ?
#
loop_
_entity_poly.entity_id
_entity_poly.type
_entity_poly.pdbx_seq_one_letter_code
_entity_poly.pdbx_strand_id
1 'polypeptide(L)'
;MMLRRLMPLHANLGKRLVKSPKVYVRDSGLLHALLNLGSVHDLQGHGVAGASWEGMVVEHVMAAAPPGSEVNFYRTSAGAELDMVVTMGDRRLAFEAKFSSAPKPTRGFWQACADLRAQSAYLVAPVRSRFPIAATTWVVPIQDVAEILETIRG
;
A
#
# COMPACT_ATOMS: atom_id res chain seq x y z
N MET A 1 -1.71 14.47 -15.23
CA MET A 1 -0.59 14.65 -14.27
C MET A 1 0.12 13.32 -14.09
N MET A 2 1.42 13.25 -14.32
CA MET A 2 2.21 12.01 -14.35
C MET A 2 2.68 11.53 -12.98
N LEU A 3 2.63 12.39 -11.96
CA LEU A 3 3.07 12.08 -10.61
C LEU A 3 1.91 12.04 -9.63
N ARG A 4 1.93 11.04 -8.76
CA ARG A 4 1.05 10.90 -7.60
C ARG A 4 1.80 11.34 -6.35
N ARG A 5 1.21 12.25 -5.59
CA ARG A 5 1.67 12.55 -4.23
C ARG A 5 0.75 11.86 -3.22
N LEU A 6 1.33 11.02 -2.39
CA LEU A 6 0.62 10.41 -1.27
C LEU A 6 1.02 11.13 0.01
N MET A 7 0.05 11.69 0.70
CA MET A 7 0.27 12.48 1.90
C MET A 7 0.39 11.58 3.14
N PRO A 8 1.17 11.98 4.14
CA PRO A 8 1.21 11.25 5.41
C PRO A 8 -0.13 11.38 6.15
N LEU A 9 -0.52 10.31 6.86
CA LEU A 9 -1.65 10.34 7.78
C LEU A 9 -1.27 11.17 9.00
N HIS A 10 -2.04 12.21 9.30
CA HIS A 10 -1.90 13.00 10.51
C HIS A 10 -2.75 12.39 11.64
N ALA A 11 -2.19 11.38 12.30
CA ALA A 11 -2.81 10.81 13.50
C ALA A 11 -2.17 11.40 14.75
N ASN A 12 -2.99 11.94 15.66
CA ASN A 12 -2.51 12.47 16.95
C ASN A 12 -2.28 11.31 17.94
N LEU A 13 -1.20 10.55 17.73
CA LEU A 13 -0.86 9.35 18.50
C LEU A 13 0.29 9.57 19.51
N GLY A 14 0.70 10.83 19.73
CA GLY A 14 1.88 11.14 20.55
C GLY A 14 3.21 10.62 19.97
N LYS A 15 3.22 10.21 18.69
CA LYS A 15 4.39 9.69 17.97
C LYS A 15 4.91 10.69 16.96
N ARG A 16 6.24 10.72 16.79
CA ARG A 16 6.87 11.55 15.76
C ARG A 16 6.65 10.93 14.37
N LEU A 17 5.79 11.57 13.57
CA LEU A 17 5.46 11.12 12.22
C LEU A 17 6.41 11.73 11.19
N VAL A 18 6.68 10.98 10.12
CA VAL A 18 7.32 11.50 8.91
C VAL A 18 6.31 12.37 8.17
N LYS A 19 6.71 13.60 7.83
CA LYS A 19 5.80 14.62 7.25
C LYS A 19 5.96 14.80 5.74
N SER A 20 7.07 14.36 5.15
CA SER A 20 7.31 14.49 3.70
C SER A 20 6.42 13.53 2.91
N PRO A 21 5.72 13.99 1.86
CA PRO A 21 4.89 13.11 1.05
C PRO A 21 5.74 12.08 0.30
N LYS A 22 5.16 10.91 0.04
CA LYS A 22 5.69 9.96 -0.95
C LYS A 22 5.28 10.41 -2.35
N VAL A 23 6.14 10.20 -3.35
CA VAL A 23 5.88 10.56 -4.76
C VAL A 23 6.05 9.32 -5.62
N TYR A 24 5.07 9.03 -6.47
CA TYR A 24 5.07 7.91 -7.40
C TYR A 24 4.86 8.37 -8.83
N VAL A 25 5.48 7.68 -9.79
CA VAL A 25 5.10 7.77 -11.20
C VAL A 25 3.80 6.98 -11.37
N ARG A 26 2.74 7.62 -11.87
CA ARG A 26 1.40 7.03 -11.96
C ARG A 26 1.30 5.89 -12.97
N ASP A 27 2.09 5.99 -14.04
CA ASP A 27 2.15 4.99 -15.10
C ASP A 27 3.44 4.17 -14.95
N SER A 28 3.30 2.93 -14.50
CA SER A 28 4.44 2.01 -14.36
C SER A 28 5.06 1.64 -15.71
N GLY A 29 4.29 1.61 -16.79
CA GLY A 29 4.80 1.39 -18.14
C GLY A 29 5.70 2.54 -18.60
N LEU A 30 5.32 3.78 -18.32
CA LEU A 30 6.16 4.94 -18.57
C LEU A 30 7.45 4.89 -17.73
N LEU A 31 7.35 4.52 -16.44
CA LEU A 31 8.53 4.35 -15.58
C LEU A 31 9.49 3.31 -16.18
N HIS A 32 8.98 2.17 -16.62
CA HIS A 32 9.79 1.11 -17.23
C HIS A 32 10.43 1.58 -18.54
N ALA A 33 9.68 2.30 -19.37
CA ALA A 33 10.21 2.87 -20.63
C ALA A 33 11.35 3.87 -20.37
N LEU A 34 11.21 4.75 -19.39
CA LEU A 34 12.25 5.72 -19.01
C LEU A 34 13.52 5.04 -18.47
N LEU A 35 13.39 3.84 -17.89
CA LEU A 35 14.50 3.04 -17.37
C LEU A 35 15.03 2.01 -18.39
N ASN A 36 14.52 2.01 -19.63
CA ASN A 36 14.84 1.03 -20.69
C ASN A 36 14.58 -0.43 -20.26
N LEU A 37 13.55 -0.68 -19.46
CA LEU A 37 13.13 -2.01 -19.03
C LEU A 37 12.11 -2.57 -20.04
N GLY A 38 12.58 -3.32 -21.03
CA GLY A 38 11.77 -3.79 -22.16
C GLY A 38 11.04 -5.10 -21.90
N SER A 39 11.35 -5.81 -20.81
CA SER A 39 10.74 -7.11 -20.49
C SER A 39 10.43 -7.26 -19.00
N VAL A 40 9.54 -8.21 -18.70
CA VAL A 40 9.25 -8.60 -17.29
C VAL A 40 10.51 -9.14 -16.60
N HIS A 41 11.37 -9.83 -17.35
CA HIS A 41 12.63 -10.35 -16.83
C HIS A 41 13.59 -9.22 -16.41
N ASP A 42 13.72 -8.19 -17.25
CA ASP A 42 14.52 -7.00 -16.92
C ASP A 42 14.00 -6.31 -15.66
N LEU A 43 12.67 -6.18 -15.55
CA LEU A 43 12.03 -5.59 -14.38
C LEU A 43 12.30 -6.41 -13.11
N GLN A 44 12.13 -7.73 -13.15
CA GLN A 44 12.33 -8.60 -12.00
C GLN A 44 13.77 -8.57 -11.45
N GLY A 45 14.76 -8.40 -12.36
CA GLY A 45 16.16 -8.25 -11.99
C GLY A 45 16.57 -6.83 -11.56
N HIS A 46 15.70 -5.84 -11.73
CA HIS A 46 16.03 -4.44 -11.47
C HIS A 46 15.58 -3.99 -10.08
N GLY A 47 16.42 -3.19 -9.41
CA GLY A 47 16.14 -2.68 -8.07
C GLY A 47 14.86 -1.82 -7.95
N VAL A 48 14.28 -1.38 -9.08
CA VAL A 48 13.04 -0.59 -9.11
C VAL A 48 11.76 -1.46 -9.04
N ALA A 49 11.87 -2.77 -9.16
CA ALA A 49 10.69 -3.65 -9.24
C ALA A 49 9.75 -3.48 -8.04
N GLY A 50 10.29 -3.43 -6.83
CA GLY A 50 9.51 -3.20 -5.61
C GLY A 50 8.82 -1.84 -5.59
N ALA A 51 9.54 -0.78 -5.95
CA ALA A 51 8.98 0.57 -6.01
C ALA A 51 7.93 0.73 -7.13
N SER A 52 8.13 0.08 -8.27
CA SER A 52 7.16 0.05 -9.36
C SER A 52 5.89 -0.69 -8.95
N TRP A 53 6.02 -1.84 -8.27
CA TRP A 53 4.88 -2.57 -7.71
C TRP A 53 4.11 -1.73 -6.69
N GLU A 54 4.81 -1.10 -5.74
CA GLU A 54 4.20 -0.21 -4.75
C GLU A 54 3.41 0.92 -5.44
N GLY A 55 3.99 1.58 -6.43
CA GLY A 55 3.32 2.64 -7.20
C GLY A 55 2.06 2.13 -7.91
N MET A 56 2.08 0.93 -8.49
CA MET A 56 0.92 0.31 -9.12
C MET A 56 -0.18 0.00 -8.10
N VAL A 57 0.18 -0.54 -6.94
CA VAL A 57 -0.79 -0.80 -5.85
C VAL A 57 -1.39 0.51 -5.34
N VAL A 58 -0.58 1.56 -5.15
CA VAL A 58 -1.08 2.90 -4.76
C VAL A 58 -2.12 3.41 -5.76
N GLU A 59 -1.87 3.34 -7.06
CA GLU A 59 -2.83 3.79 -8.07
C GLU A 59 -4.12 2.94 -8.05
N HIS A 60 -4.05 1.63 -7.83
CA HIS A 60 -5.24 0.78 -7.69
C HIS A 60 -6.07 1.13 -6.47
N VAL A 61 -5.43 1.32 -5.31
CA VAL A 61 -6.12 1.74 -4.08
C VAL A 61 -6.76 3.11 -4.26
N MET A 62 -6.01 4.09 -4.81
CA MET A 62 -6.53 5.43 -5.05
C MET A 62 -7.70 5.47 -6.03
N ALA A 63 -7.67 4.64 -7.08
CA ALA A 63 -8.74 4.56 -8.08
C ALA A 63 -10.01 3.89 -7.54
N ALA A 64 -9.86 2.89 -6.67
CA ALA A 64 -10.95 2.11 -6.11
C ALA A 64 -11.46 2.66 -4.76
N ALA A 65 -10.76 3.61 -4.14
CA ALA A 65 -11.14 4.19 -2.86
C ALA A 65 -12.54 4.83 -2.94
N PRO A 66 -13.47 4.49 -2.04
CA PRO A 66 -14.83 5.02 -2.05
C PRO A 66 -14.86 6.54 -1.89
N PRO A 67 -15.84 7.23 -2.51
CA PRO A 67 -16.07 8.65 -2.26
C PRO A 67 -16.24 8.94 -0.77
N GLY A 68 -15.54 9.98 -0.28
CA GLY A 68 -15.54 10.37 1.14
C GLY A 68 -14.50 9.64 2.00
N SER A 69 -13.73 8.69 1.43
CA SER A 69 -12.56 8.12 2.09
C SER A 69 -11.30 8.95 1.85
N GLU A 70 -10.34 8.83 2.75
CA GLU A 70 -9.00 9.39 2.62
C GLU A 70 -7.98 8.28 2.44
N VAL A 71 -6.99 8.49 1.57
CA VAL A 71 -5.86 7.57 1.36
C VAL A 71 -4.57 8.29 1.71
N ASN A 72 -3.86 7.75 2.71
CA ASN A 72 -2.62 8.30 3.23
C ASN A 72 -1.59 7.18 3.41
N PHE A 73 -0.30 7.48 3.57
CA PHE A 73 0.66 6.54 4.15
C PHE A 73 0.86 6.82 5.64
N TYR A 74 1.38 5.83 6.37
CA TYR A 74 1.75 6.00 7.77
C TYR A 74 3.20 5.62 7.97
N ARG A 75 3.99 6.50 8.60
CA ARG A 75 5.38 6.23 8.96
C ARG A 75 5.78 7.02 10.20
N THR A 76 6.35 6.32 11.17
CA THR A 76 6.93 6.93 12.38
C THR A 76 8.45 6.94 12.30
N SER A 77 9.09 7.84 13.05
CA SER A 77 10.55 7.85 13.21
C SER A 77 11.09 6.57 13.89
N ALA A 78 10.24 5.84 14.59
CA ALA A 78 10.57 4.58 15.27
C ALA A 78 10.44 3.33 14.36
N GLY A 79 10.07 3.50 13.07
CA GLY A 79 10.04 2.42 12.08
C GLY A 79 8.72 1.69 11.94
N ALA A 80 7.62 2.15 12.57
CA ALA A 80 6.29 1.68 12.22
C ALA A 80 5.90 2.29 10.86
N GLU A 81 5.42 1.46 9.91
CA GLU A 81 5.12 1.91 8.56
C GLU A 81 4.00 1.09 7.92
N LEU A 82 3.15 1.80 7.14
CA LEU A 82 2.20 1.25 6.19
C LEU A 82 2.29 2.07 4.90
N ASP A 83 2.32 1.38 3.76
CA ASP A 83 2.37 2.05 2.46
C ASP A 83 1.10 2.85 2.22
N MET A 84 -0.06 2.31 2.60
CA MET A 84 -1.33 3.01 2.49
C MET A 84 -2.27 2.67 3.66
N VAL A 85 -3.04 3.67 4.05
CA VAL A 85 -4.18 3.55 4.98
C VAL A 85 -5.37 4.22 4.32
N VAL A 86 -6.45 3.47 4.16
CA VAL A 86 -7.73 4.02 3.70
C VAL A 86 -8.61 4.24 4.93
N THR A 87 -9.01 5.49 5.12
CA THR A 87 -9.84 5.91 6.26
C THR A 87 -11.20 6.38 5.77
N MET A 88 -12.27 5.90 6.40
CA MET A 88 -13.64 6.36 6.17
C MET A 88 -14.37 6.42 7.51
N GLY A 89 -14.61 7.63 8.00
CA GLY A 89 -15.07 7.84 9.37
C GLY A 89 -14.04 7.34 10.39
N ASP A 90 -14.43 6.43 11.26
CA ASP A 90 -13.59 5.76 12.24
C ASP A 90 -12.99 4.42 11.75
N ARG A 91 -13.34 3.99 10.54
CA ARG A 91 -12.85 2.74 9.93
C ARG A 91 -11.54 2.97 9.21
N ARG A 92 -10.62 2.01 9.34
CA ARG A 92 -9.30 2.02 8.71
C ARG A 92 -8.95 0.65 8.15
N LEU A 93 -8.58 0.63 6.87
CA LEU A 93 -7.98 -0.52 6.21
C LEU A 93 -6.51 -0.21 5.92
N ALA A 94 -5.62 -1.13 6.28
CA ALA A 94 -4.19 -1.00 6.07
C ALA A 94 -3.75 -1.80 4.84
N PHE A 95 -2.87 -1.22 4.03
CA PHE A 95 -2.30 -1.89 2.85
C PHE A 95 -0.78 -1.74 2.84
N GLU A 96 -0.11 -2.82 2.49
CA GLU A 96 1.33 -2.91 2.28
C GLU A 96 1.59 -3.58 0.93
N ALA A 97 2.40 -3.00 0.09
CA ALA A 97 2.78 -3.58 -1.20
C ALA A 97 4.02 -4.47 -1.02
N LYS A 98 3.96 -5.72 -1.47
CA LYS A 98 5.08 -6.67 -1.43
C LYS A 98 5.27 -7.33 -2.78
N PHE A 99 6.37 -7.02 -3.47
CA PHE A 99 6.75 -7.71 -4.71
C PHE A 99 7.43 -9.03 -4.39
N SER A 100 6.64 -10.00 -3.92
CA SER A 100 7.10 -11.34 -3.54
C SER A 100 5.98 -12.35 -3.70
N SER A 101 6.30 -13.56 -4.13
CA SER A 101 5.37 -14.69 -4.15
C SER A 101 5.11 -15.30 -2.77
N ALA A 102 5.95 -14.97 -1.77
CA ALA A 102 5.83 -15.40 -0.39
C ALA A 102 6.04 -14.19 0.55
N PRO A 103 5.13 -13.18 0.52
CA PRO A 103 5.28 -11.97 1.26
C PRO A 103 5.18 -12.20 2.77
N LYS A 104 6.04 -11.52 3.52
CA LYS A 104 6.03 -11.54 4.99
C LYS A 104 5.88 -10.12 5.53
N PRO A 105 4.97 -9.89 6.49
CA PRO A 105 4.85 -8.61 7.16
C PRO A 105 6.08 -8.35 8.04
N THR A 106 6.47 -7.09 8.13
CA THR A 106 7.55 -6.63 9.01
C THR A 106 7.03 -6.34 10.42
N ARG A 107 7.95 -6.20 11.38
CA ARG A 107 7.60 -5.71 12.72
C ARG A 107 6.95 -4.31 12.65
N GLY A 108 7.46 -3.45 11.75
CA GLY A 108 6.93 -2.10 11.54
C GLY A 108 5.49 -2.10 11.02
N PHE A 109 5.14 -3.03 10.14
CA PHE A 109 3.78 -3.25 9.68
C PHE A 109 2.82 -3.58 10.84
N TRP A 110 3.16 -4.57 11.65
CA TRP A 110 2.33 -4.96 12.80
C TRP A 110 2.16 -3.82 13.81
N GLN A 111 3.24 -3.10 14.10
CA GLN A 111 3.20 -1.95 14.99
C GLN A 111 2.29 -0.84 14.43
N ALA A 112 2.38 -0.56 13.13
CA ALA A 112 1.54 0.45 12.49
C ALA A 112 0.05 0.07 12.49
N CYS A 113 -0.28 -1.21 12.22
CA CYS A 113 -1.66 -1.70 12.31
C CYS A 113 -2.24 -1.51 13.73
N ALA A 114 -1.44 -1.82 14.75
CA ALA A 114 -1.83 -1.64 16.15
C ALA A 114 -1.99 -0.16 16.51
N ASP A 115 -1.03 0.69 16.12
CA ASP A 115 -1.08 2.13 16.36
C ASP A 115 -2.36 2.77 15.82
N LEU A 116 -2.76 2.37 14.63
CA LEU A 116 -3.91 2.92 13.92
C LEU A 116 -5.23 2.21 14.22
N ARG A 117 -5.19 1.10 14.97
CA ARG A 117 -6.35 0.24 15.23
C ARG A 117 -7.04 -0.15 13.91
N ALA A 118 -6.25 -0.55 12.91
CA ALA A 118 -6.79 -0.99 11.64
C ALA A 118 -7.71 -2.20 11.82
N GLN A 119 -8.92 -2.16 11.28
CA GLN A 119 -9.89 -3.27 11.36
C GLN A 119 -9.43 -4.47 10.54
N SER A 120 -8.78 -4.21 9.41
CA SER A 120 -8.18 -5.25 8.58
C SER A 120 -6.92 -4.73 7.90
N ALA A 121 -6.01 -5.64 7.59
CA ALA A 121 -4.75 -5.33 6.93
C ALA A 121 -4.47 -6.30 5.78
N TYR A 122 -3.85 -5.79 4.72
CA TYR A 122 -3.65 -6.51 3.48
C TYR A 122 -2.24 -6.32 2.95
N LEU A 123 -1.53 -7.44 2.71
CA LEU A 123 -0.31 -7.46 1.93
C LEU A 123 -0.70 -7.71 0.47
N VAL A 124 -0.58 -6.71 -0.38
CA VAL A 124 -0.87 -6.82 -1.82
C VAL A 124 0.37 -7.33 -2.53
N ALA A 125 0.27 -8.52 -3.10
CA ALA A 125 1.40 -9.25 -3.68
C ALA A 125 1.02 -9.94 -5.00
N PRO A 126 1.99 -10.32 -5.85
CA PRO A 126 1.75 -11.06 -7.08
C PRO A 126 1.44 -12.54 -6.79
N VAL A 127 0.32 -12.78 -6.11
CA VAL A 127 -0.23 -14.11 -5.78
C VAL A 127 -1.48 -14.38 -6.61
N ARG A 128 -1.87 -15.64 -6.74
CA ARG A 128 -3.05 -16.05 -7.54
C ARG A 128 -4.36 -15.92 -6.80
N SER A 129 -4.34 -16.12 -5.49
CA SER A 129 -5.53 -16.09 -4.64
C SER A 129 -5.19 -15.55 -3.27
N ARG A 130 -6.20 -14.99 -2.59
CA ARG A 130 -6.05 -14.49 -1.21
C ARG A 130 -5.94 -15.62 -0.20
N PHE A 131 -5.17 -15.39 0.85
CA PHE A 131 -5.06 -16.28 2.00
C PHE A 131 -4.78 -15.50 3.29
N PRO A 132 -5.30 -15.96 4.45
CA PRO A 132 -5.09 -15.31 5.73
C PRO A 132 -3.68 -15.60 6.26
N ILE A 133 -3.08 -14.60 6.94
CA ILE A 133 -1.83 -14.76 7.71
C ILE A 133 -1.99 -14.41 9.18
N ALA A 134 -3.12 -13.79 9.55
CA ALA A 134 -3.57 -13.55 10.92
C ALA A 134 -5.10 -13.36 10.91
N ALA A 135 -5.72 -13.19 12.08
CA ALA A 135 -7.18 -13.09 12.22
C ALA A 135 -7.81 -11.98 11.35
N THR A 136 -7.12 -10.85 11.21
CA THR A 136 -7.58 -9.68 10.43
C THR A 136 -6.59 -9.27 9.36
N THR A 137 -5.66 -10.15 8.98
CA THR A 137 -4.59 -9.82 8.03
C THR A 137 -4.48 -10.89 6.94
N TRP A 138 -4.42 -10.42 5.69
CA TRP A 138 -4.50 -11.26 4.51
C TRP A 138 -3.39 -10.92 3.52
N VAL A 139 -2.92 -11.90 2.79
CA VAL A 139 -2.20 -11.70 1.52
C VAL A 139 -3.23 -11.75 0.41
N VAL A 140 -3.19 -10.77 -0.49
CA VAL A 140 -4.18 -10.63 -1.57
C VAL A 140 -3.54 -10.27 -2.90
N PRO A 141 -4.11 -10.75 -4.03
CA PRO A 141 -3.72 -10.27 -5.34
C PRO A 141 -4.29 -8.86 -5.58
N ILE A 142 -3.66 -8.11 -6.50
CA ILE A 142 -4.03 -6.71 -6.75
C ILE A 142 -5.47 -6.55 -7.27
N GLN A 143 -5.99 -7.53 -8.01
CA GLN A 143 -7.36 -7.51 -8.52
C GLN A 143 -8.43 -7.54 -7.43
N ASP A 144 -8.12 -8.01 -6.22
CA ASP A 144 -9.05 -8.06 -5.09
C ASP A 144 -9.19 -6.71 -4.37
N VAL A 145 -8.31 -5.75 -4.63
CA VAL A 145 -8.26 -4.45 -3.93
C VAL A 145 -9.58 -3.69 -4.02
N ALA A 146 -10.22 -3.68 -5.19
CA ALA A 146 -11.49 -2.97 -5.38
C ALA A 146 -12.62 -3.57 -4.53
N GLU A 147 -12.76 -4.91 -4.52
CA GLU A 147 -13.74 -5.62 -3.69
C GLU A 147 -13.49 -5.37 -2.19
N ILE A 148 -12.23 -5.41 -1.77
CA ILE A 148 -11.85 -5.15 -0.37
C ILE A 148 -12.26 -3.73 0.04
N LEU A 149 -12.03 -2.74 -0.81
CA LEU A 149 -12.36 -1.35 -0.51
C LEU A 149 -13.86 -1.09 -0.40
N GLU A 150 -14.70 -1.87 -1.08
CA GLU A 150 -16.16 -1.79 -0.88
C GLU A 150 -16.55 -2.16 0.56
N THR A 151 -15.80 -3.00 1.25
CA THR A 151 -16.11 -3.41 2.63
C THR A 151 -16.01 -2.26 3.64
N ILE A 152 -15.30 -1.17 3.32
CA ILE A 152 -15.16 -0.02 4.23
C ILE A 152 -16.47 0.80 4.35
N ARG A 153 -17.39 0.66 3.39
CA ARG A 153 -18.67 1.37 3.37
C ARG A 153 -19.70 0.80 4.34
N GLY A 154 -19.62 -0.47 4.61
CA GLY A 154 -20.59 -1.23 5.39
C GLY A 154 -20.21 -1.42 6.78
#